data_22641e832e7073b70721d418d99dee69
#
_entry.id   22641e832e7073b70721d418d99dee69
#
_cell.length_a   1.000
_cell.length_b   1.000
_cell.length_c   1.000
_cell.angle_alpha   90.00
_cell.angle_beta   90.00
_cell.angle_gamma   90.00
#
_symmetry.space_group_name_H-M   'P 1'
#
loop_
_entity.id
_entity.type
_entity.pdbx_description
1 polymer ?
#
loop_
_entity_poly.entity_id
_entity_poly.type
_entity_poly.pdbx_seq_one_letter_code
_entity_poly.pdbx_strand_id
1 'polypeptide(L)'
;VRLVVISQEPISLLPPWQQSRISIAREVGDVFDKWTLIKTLTDLQRITGPFHRLLGATEQLQVPMAEARLAVGVPGMNTETALNFRDKARMKMLFNENGIPCAKHALTHDLESAFEFIRKCPYPVVAKPVSGAGSQTTYRVTNDEEMVAAFSSLGHAVADGVIIEEFIQGEEFSLDTFSLNGKILGQTINHYYPTPLEAMSNPW
;
A
#
# COMPACT_ATOMS: atom_id res chain seq x y z
N VAL A 1 -26.38 6.74 -11.11
CA VAL A 1 -25.09 7.14 -10.50
C VAL A 1 -24.37 8.03 -11.49
N ARG A 2 -23.91 9.21 -11.03
CA ARG A 2 -23.04 10.07 -11.84
C ARG A 2 -21.60 9.73 -11.49
N LEU A 3 -20.81 9.37 -12.50
CA LEU A 3 -19.40 9.04 -12.34
C LEU A 3 -18.54 10.25 -12.68
N VAL A 4 -17.72 10.68 -11.73
CA VAL A 4 -16.69 11.71 -11.92
C VAL A 4 -15.33 11.04 -11.82
N VAL A 5 -14.44 11.30 -12.75
CA VAL A 5 -13.11 10.69 -12.80
C VAL A 5 -12.05 11.78 -12.66
N ILE A 6 -11.08 11.54 -11.79
CA ILE A 6 -9.83 12.30 -11.67
C ILE A 6 -8.70 11.36 -12.09
N SER A 7 -7.88 11.78 -13.04
CA SER A 7 -6.80 10.95 -13.59
C SER A 7 -5.58 11.80 -13.95
N GLN A 8 -4.42 11.15 -14.01
CA GLN A 8 -3.19 11.75 -14.59
C GLN A 8 -3.16 11.56 -16.10
N GLU A 9 -3.83 10.53 -16.61
CA GLU A 9 -3.89 10.21 -18.02
C GLU A 9 -5.18 10.73 -18.66
N PRO A 10 -5.14 11.12 -19.94
CA PRO A 10 -6.32 11.51 -20.68
C PRO A 10 -7.38 10.41 -20.74
N ILE A 11 -8.64 10.77 -20.52
CA ILE A 11 -9.77 9.82 -20.61
C ILE A 11 -9.89 9.23 -22.01
N SER A 12 -9.40 9.91 -23.04
CA SER A 12 -9.40 9.41 -24.41
C SER A 12 -8.61 8.11 -24.59
N LEU A 13 -7.75 7.75 -23.65
CA LEU A 13 -7.04 6.46 -23.62
C LEU A 13 -7.93 5.29 -23.16
N LEU A 14 -9.06 5.58 -22.52
CA LEU A 14 -10.00 4.54 -22.12
C LEU A 14 -10.81 4.02 -23.31
N PRO A 15 -11.26 2.76 -23.26
CA PRO A 15 -12.21 2.24 -24.25
C PRO A 15 -13.48 3.10 -24.35
N PRO A 16 -14.08 3.28 -25.53
CA PRO A 16 -15.26 4.13 -25.72
C PRO A 16 -16.45 3.82 -24.78
N TRP A 17 -16.64 2.54 -24.46
CA TRP A 17 -17.71 2.13 -23.54
C TRP A 17 -17.48 2.59 -22.11
N GLN A 18 -16.22 2.78 -21.69
CA GLN A 18 -15.90 3.38 -20.37
C GLN A 18 -16.09 4.89 -20.41
N GLN A 19 -15.58 5.55 -21.49
CA GLN A 19 -15.73 6.99 -21.64
C GLN A 19 -17.20 7.41 -21.58
N SER A 20 -18.12 6.68 -22.23
CA SER A 20 -19.56 6.97 -22.27
C SER A 20 -20.24 6.94 -20.89
N ARG A 21 -19.63 6.31 -19.89
CA ARG A 21 -20.14 6.24 -18.51
C ARG A 21 -19.65 7.38 -17.62
N ILE A 22 -18.65 8.14 -18.06
CA ILE A 22 -18.05 9.22 -17.30
C ILE A 22 -18.84 10.51 -17.55
N SER A 23 -19.41 11.07 -16.49
CA SER A 23 -20.16 12.32 -16.58
C SER A 23 -19.26 13.55 -16.60
N ILE A 24 -18.19 13.52 -15.84
CA ILE A 24 -17.19 14.60 -15.74
C ILE A 24 -15.82 13.98 -15.55
N ALA A 25 -14.83 14.54 -16.21
CA ALA A 25 -13.44 14.19 -16.01
C ALA A 25 -12.57 15.41 -15.65
N ARG A 26 -11.54 15.17 -14.89
CA ARG A 26 -10.47 16.14 -14.60
C ARG A 26 -9.13 15.46 -14.71
N GLU A 27 -8.30 15.96 -15.60
CA GLU A 27 -6.89 15.61 -15.65
C GLU A 27 -6.12 16.47 -14.64
N VAL A 28 -5.21 15.84 -13.90
CA VAL A 28 -4.37 16.46 -12.88
C VAL A 28 -2.92 16.02 -13.04
N GLY A 29 -1.98 16.82 -12.57
CA GLY A 29 -0.55 16.48 -12.68
C GLY A 29 -0.14 15.32 -11.78
N ASP A 30 -0.73 15.24 -10.57
CA ASP A 30 -0.43 14.18 -9.61
C ASP A 30 -1.68 13.82 -8.78
N VAL A 31 -2.16 12.58 -8.94
CA VAL A 31 -3.28 12.04 -8.12
C VAL A 31 -2.82 11.56 -6.74
N PHE A 32 -1.52 11.41 -6.52
CA PHE A 32 -0.98 11.00 -5.21
C PHE A 32 -0.73 12.20 -4.29
N ASP A 33 -0.69 13.43 -4.84
CA ASP A 33 -0.63 14.64 -4.03
C ASP A 33 -2.01 14.97 -3.43
N LYS A 34 -2.09 14.92 -2.11
CA LYS A 34 -3.35 15.20 -1.38
C LYS A 34 -3.92 16.59 -1.65
N TRP A 35 -3.07 17.60 -1.83
CA TRP A 35 -3.53 18.97 -2.06
C TRP A 35 -4.15 19.13 -3.43
N THR A 36 -3.60 18.46 -4.43
CA THR A 36 -4.18 18.34 -5.77
C THR A 36 -5.55 17.67 -5.71
N LEU A 37 -5.68 16.56 -4.97
CA LEU A 37 -6.96 15.88 -4.77
C LEU A 37 -7.98 16.78 -4.05
N ILE A 38 -7.61 17.40 -2.92
CA ILE A 38 -8.48 18.27 -2.13
C ILE A 38 -8.99 19.42 -2.99
N LYS A 39 -8.09 20.12 -3.68
CA LYS A 39 -8.45 21.24 -4.56
C LYS A 39 -9.41 20.79 -5.66
N THR A 40 -9.07 19.71 -6.37
CA THR A 40 -9.87 19.19 -7.48
C THR A 40 -11.26 18.76 -7.02
N LEU A 41 -11.36 18.03 -5.90
CA LEU A 41 -12.64 17.60 -5.32
C LEU A 41 -13.49 18.79 -4.87
N THR A 42 -12.87 19.79 -4.23
CA THR A 42 -13.56 21.02 -3.82
C THR A 42 -14.16 21.74 -5.03
N ASP A 43 -13.40 21.90 -6.11
CA ASP A 43 -13.86 22.56 -7.33
C ASP A 43 -14.99 21.76 -8.02
N LEU A 44 -14.86 20.43 -8.03
CA LEU A 44 -15.88 19.55 -8.59
C LEU A 44 -17.18 19.58 -7.76
N GLN A 45 -17.10 19.60 -6.42
CA GLN A 45 -18.30 19.68 -5.55
C GLN A 45 -19.11 20.96 -5.78
N ARG A 46 -18.48 22.08 -6.16
CA ARG A 46 -19.20 23.32 -6.53
C ARG A 46 -20.10 23.15 -7.75
N ILE A 47 -19.73 22.20 -8.64
CA ILE A 47 -20.45 21.94 -9.89
C ILE A 47 -21.46 20.80 -9.74
N THR A 48 -21.06 19.75 -9.01
CA THR A 48 -21.81 18.49 -8.93
C THR A 48 -22.67 18.32 -7.70
N GLY A 49 -22.43 19.15 -6.65
CA GLY A 49 -22.85 18.87 -5.29
C GLY A 49 -21.95 17.84 -4.58
N PRO A 50 -22.29 17.45 -3.36
CA PRO A 50 -21.50 16.54 -2.54
C PRO A 50 -21.31 15.18 -3.19
N PHE A 51 -20.13 14.58 -3.01
CA PHE A 51 -19.85 13.21 -3.43
C PHE A 51 -20.30 12.19 -2.37
N HIS A 52 -20.89 11.08 -2.82
CA HIS A 52 -21.26 9.99 -1.93
C HIS A 52 -20.05 9.13 -1.56
N ARG A 53 -19.11 8.96 -2.49
CA ARG A 53 -17.90 8.14 -2.30
C ARG A 53 -16.77 8.68 -3.16
N LEU A 54 -15.55 8.50 -2.64
CA LEU A 54 -14.29 8.64 -3.39
C LEU A 54 -13.61 7.27 -3.39
N LEU A 55 -13.35 6.73 -4.57
CA LEU A 55 -12.80 5.39 -4.78
C LEU A 55 -11.50 5.47 -5.58
N GLY A 56 -10.56 4.60 -5.27
CA GLY A 56 -9.32 4.38 -6.01
C GLY A 56 -8.81 3.00 -5.69
N ALA A 57 -8.22 2.32 -6.68
CA ALA A 57 -7.77 0.94 -6.55
C ALA A 57 -6.27 0.81 -6.25
N THR A 58 -5.49 1.86 -6.50
CA THR A 58 -4.04 1.84 -6.28
C THR A 58 -3.71 2.01 -4.80
N GLU A 59 -2.85 1.15 -4.29
CA GLU A 59 -2.47 1.14 -2.87
C GLU A 59 -1.90 2.50 -2.39
N GLN A 60 -1.11 3.15 -3.24
CA GLN A 60 -0.50 4.46 -2.95
C GLN A 60 -1.55 5.57 -2.74
N LEU A 61 -2.76 5.41 -3.27
CA LEU A 61 -3.86 6.38 -3.10
C LEU A 61 -4.56 6.29 -1.75
N GLN A 62 -4.36 5.24 -0.97
CA GLN A 62 -5.15 5.02 0.25
C GLN A 62 -5.06 6.20 1.23
N VAL A 63 -3.87 6.66 1.56
CA VAL A 63 -3.67 7.76 2.51
C VAL A 63 -4.09 9.11 1.91
N PRO A 64 -3.59 9.54 0.72
CA PRO A 64 -4.03 10.80 0.10
C PRO A 64 -5.55 10.90 -0.07
N MET A 65 -6.22 9.80 -0.45
CA MET A 65 -7.67 9.79 -0.56
C MET A 65 -8.37 9.88 0.80
N ALA A 66 -7.84 9.26 1.85
CA ALA A 66 -8.41 9.37 3.19
C ALA A 66 -8.33 10.80 3.71
N GLU A 67 -7.19 11.46 3.52
CA GLU A 67 -7.01 12.88 3.85
C GLU A 67 -7.92 13.78 3.03
N ALA A 68 -8.04 13.52 1.73
CA ALA A 68 -8.94 14.28 0.86
C ALA A 68 -10.41 14.07 1.25
N ARG A 69 -10.84 12.84 1.57
CA ARG A 69 -12.22 12.57 2.08
C ARG A 69 -12.53 13.40 3.32
N LEU A 70 -11.61 13.43 4.28
CA LEU A 70 -11.77 14.21 5.50
C LEU A 70 -11.93 15.71 5.19
N ALA A 71 -11.06 16.23 4.32
CA ALA A 71 -11.04 17.66 3.99
C ALA A 71 -12.33 18.14 3.27
N VAL A 72 -12.92 17.27 2.40
CA VAL A 72 -14.09 17.65 1.59
C VAL A 72 -15.40 17.01 2.07
N GLY A 73 -15.41 16.35 3.23
CA GLY A 73 -16.61 15.79 3.84
C GLY A 73 -17.18 14.56 3.11
N VAL A 74 -16.34 13.76 2.44
CA VAL A 74 -16.78 12.53 1.76
C VAL A 74 -16.65 11.34 2.71
N PRO A 75 -17.72 10.54 2.95
CA PRO A 75 -17.66 9.36 3.82
C PRO A 75 -16.72 8.27 3.27
N GLY A 76 -15.99 7.62 4.18
CA GLY A 76 -15.12 6.49 3.84
C GLY A 76 -14.05 6.22 4.90
N MET A 77 -13.06 5.42 4.56
CA MET A 77 -11.93 5.10 5.42
C MET A 77 -11.23 6.39 5.86
N ASN A 78 -10.99 6.55 7.15
CA ASN A 78 -10.25 7.68 7.71
C ASN A 78 -8.74 7.50 7.53
N THR A 79 -7.97 8.57 7.79
CA THR A 79 -6.53 8.60 7.59
C THR A 79 -5.79 7.61 8.49
N GLU A 80 -6.19 7.47 9.75
CA GLU A 80 -5.58 6.54 10.70
C GLU A 80 -5.73 5.09 10.22
N THR A 81 -6.93 4.71 9.83
CA THR A 81 -7.20 3.37 9.27
C THR A 81 -6.41 3.16 7.97
N ALA A 82 -6.35 4.14 7.08
CA ALA A 82 -5.55 4.04 5.84
C ALA A 82 -4.06 3.83 6.13
N LEU A 83 -3.51 4.54 7.12
CA LEU A 83 -2.13 4.36 7.57
C LEU A 83 -1.88 2.95 8.14
N ASN A 84 -2.84 2.39 8.90
CA ASN A 84 -2.72 1.04 9.44
C ASN A 84 -2.60 -0.04 8.35
N PHE A 85 -3.20 0.19 7.19
CA PHE A 85 -3.07 -0.70 6.02
C PHE A 85 -1.84 -0.40 5.16
N ARG A 86 -1.34 0.82 5.19
CA ARG A 86 -0.26 1.27 4.30
C ARG A 86 1.12 1.13 4.91
N ASP A 87 1.24 1.37 6.21
CA ASP A 87 2.50 1.31 6.97
C ASP A 87 2.65 -0.07 7.60
N LYS A 88 3.63 -0.84 7.12
CA LYS A 88 3.86 -2.22 7.58
C LYS A 88 4.27 -2.31 9.05
N ALA A 89 4.96 -1.29 9.58
CA ALA A 89 5.34 -1.26 10.99
C ALA A 89 4.11 -1.08 11.88
N ARG A 90 3.24 -0.12 11.53
CA ARG A 90 1.96 0.09 12.23
C ARG A 90 1.06 -1.14 12.15
N MET A 91 0.93 -1.72 10.95
CA MET A 91 0.12 -2.92 10.75
C MET A 91 0.58 -4.07 11.66
N LYS A 92 1.88 -4.34 11.71
CA LYS A 92 2.44 -5.42 12.54
C LYS A 92 2.35 -5.12 14.03
N MET A 93 2.50 -3.87 14.43
CA MET A 93 2.26 -3.43 15.82
C MET A 93 0.82 -3.75 16.23
N LEU A 94 -0.17 -3.38 15.41
CA LEU A 94 -1.58 -3.67 15.66
C LEU A 94 -1.87 -5.18 15.69
N PHE A 95 -1.21 -5.99 14.86
CA PHE A 95 -1.34 -7.44 14.90
C PHE A 95 -0.87 -7.99 16.25
N ASN A 96 0.30 -7.57 16.72
CA ASN A 96 0.84 -7.99 18.01
C ASN A 96 -0.07 -7.58 19.18
N GLU A 97 -0.56 -6.32 19.19
CA GLU A 97 -1.47 -5.81 20.23
C GLU A 97 -2.80 -6.58 20.29
N ASN A 98 -3.23 -7.14 19.15
CA ASN A 98 -4.47 -7.91 19.06
C ASN A 98 -4.25 -9.42 19.04
N GLY A 99 -3.03 -9.91 19.32
CA GLY A 99 -2.71 -11.34 19.35
C GLY A 99 -2.81 -12.04 17.99
N ILE A 100 -2.73 -11.29 16.88
CA ILE A 100 -2.71 -11.84 15.52
C ILE A 100 -1.27 -12.26 15.20
N PRO A 101 -1.01 -13.53 14.88
CA PRO A 101 0.33 -13.99 14.55
C PRO A 101 0.89 -13.27 13.32
N CYS A 102 2.11 -12.78 13.41
CA CYS A 102 2.86 -12.24 12.28
C CYS A 102 4.35 -12.52 12.45
N ALA A 103 5.12 -12.41 11.37
CA ALA A 103 6.57 -12.58 11.39
C ALA A 103 7.22 -11.68 12.45
N LYS A 104 8.19 -12.21 13.20
CA LYS A 104 9.06 -11.38 14.07
C LYS A 104 9.67 -10.29 13.21
N HIS A 105 9.70 -9.06 13.71
CA HIS A 105 10.13 -7.93 12.92
C HIS A 105 10.73 -6.81 13.78
N ALA A 106 11.48 -5.95 13.14
CA ALA A 106 11.92 -4.68 13.69
C ALA A 106 11.86 -3.60 12.61
N LEU A 107 11.51 -2.38 13.02
CA LEU A 107 11.70 -1.18 12.22
C LEU A 107 13.11 -0.66 12.47
N THR A 108 13.88 -0.47 11.42
CA THR A 108 15.27 -0.03 11.47
C THR A 108 15.50 1.15 10.55
N HIS A 109 16.44 2.03 10.90
CA HIS A 109 16.84 3.18 10.08
C HIS A 109 18.32 3.15 9.69
N ASP A 110 19.04 2.13 10.13
CA ASP A 110 20.46 1.93 9.89
C ASP A 110 20.86 0.46 9.99
N LEU A 111 22.08 0.13 9.58
CA LEU A 111 22.63 -1.21 9.64
C LEU A 111 22.87 -1.70 11.07
N GLU A 112 23.17 -0.82 12.00
CA GLU A 112 23.45 -1.21 13.38
C GLU A 112 22.18 -1.82 14.02
N SER A 113 21.06 -1.13 13.93
CA SER A 113 19.76 -1.63 14.41
C SER A 113 19.29 -2.87 13.65
N ALA A 114 19.61 -3.00 12.35
CA ALA A 114 19.34 -4.21 11.59
C ALA A 114 20.13 -5.40 12.15
N PHE A 115 21.42 -5.24 12.42
CA PHE A 115 22.25 -6.31 13.02
C PHE A 115 21.84 -6.61 14.47
N GLU A 116 21.32 -5.65 15.22
CA GLU A 116 20.69 -5.93 16.52
C GLU A 116 19.50 -6.87 16.43
N PHE A 117 18.69 -6.74 15.39
CA PHE A 117 17.60 -7.66 15.14
C PHE A 117 18.12 -9.05 14.78
N ILE A 118 19.15 -9.15 13.91
CA ILE A 118 19.76 -10.44 13.51
C ILE A 118 20.31 -11.23 14.71
N ARG A 119 20.85 -10.57 15.73
CA ARG A 119 21.28 -11.24 16.96
C ARG A 119 20.14 -11.98 17.68
N LYS A 120 18.90 -11.54 17.48
CA LYS A 120 17.69 -12.11 18.11
C LYS A 120 16.88 -13.00 17.16
N CYS A 121 17.01 -12.77 15.87
CA CYS A 121 16.33 -13.50 14.80
C CYS A 121 17.32 -13.78 13.66
N PRO A 122 18.04 -14.93 13.72
CA PRO A 122 19.06 -15.27 12.75
C PRO A 122 18.53 -15.39 11.31
N TYR A 123 19.44 -15.30 10.35
CA TYR A 123 19.15 -15.49 8.92
C TYR A 123 18.46 -16.83 8.62
N PRO A 124 17.66 -16.93 7.56
CA PRO A 124 17.36 -15.87 6.59
C PRO A 124 16.31 -14.89 7.12
N VAL A 125 16.40 -13.63 6.69
CA VAL A 125 15.43 -12.59 6.97
C VAL A 125 14.97 -11.87 5.70
N VAL A 126 13.94 -11.06 5.78
CA VAL A 126 13.48 -10.18 4.70
C VAL A 126 13.71 -8.74 5.09
N ALA A 127 14.33 -7.95 4.20
CA ALA A 127 14.47 -6.51 4.32
C ALA A 127 13.59 -5.80 3.27
N LYS A 128 12.76 -4.86 3.69
CA LYS A 128 11.85 -4.13 2.79
C LYS A 128 11.50 -2.74 3.34
N PRO A 129 11.16 -1.75 2.49
CA PRO A 129 10.74 -0.44 2.97
C PRO A 129 9.41 -0.54 3.74
N VAL A 130 9.21 0.35 4.71
CA VAL A 130 7.97 0.47 5.50
C VAL A 130 6.76 0.63 4.57
N SER A 131 6.86 1.50 3.58
CA SER A 131 5.82 1.73 2.59
C SER A 131 6.29 1.28 1.20
N GLY A 132 5.64 0.25 0.66
CA GLY A 132 5.92 -0.33 -0.66
C GLY A 132 4.80 -1.26 -1.05
N ALA A 133 4.69 -1.61 -2.32
CA ALA A 133 3.67 -2.50 -2.86
C ALA A 133 4.28 -3.52 -3.81
N GLY A 134 3.63 -4.71 -3.94
CA GLY A 134 3.92 -5.69 -4.96
C GLY A 134 5.30 -6.34 -4.86
N SER A 135 5.85 -6.52 -3.67
CA SER A 135 7.19 -7.11 -3.43
C SER A 135 8.35 -6.38 -4.13
N GLN A 136 8.11 -5.23 -4.73
CA GLN A 136 9.17 -4.37 -5.25
C GLN A 136 10.08 -3.93 -4.11
N THR A 137 11.41 -3.93 -4.34
CA THR A 137 12.39 -3.58 -3.31
C THR A 137 12.31 -4.43 -2.03
N THR A 138 11.94 -5.70 -2.17
CA THR A 138 11.95 -6.69 -1.09
C THR A 138 13.14 -7.63 -1.29
N TYR A 139 13.99 -7.76 -0.27
CA TYR A 139 15.23 -8.54 -0.33
C TYR A 139 15.16 -9.66 0.69
N ARG A 140 15.35 -10.91 0.22
CA ARG A 140 15.72 -12.02 1.11
C ARG A 140 17.20 -11.93 1.38
N VAL A 141 17.57 -11.93 2.64
CA VAL A 141 18.94 -11.72 3.12
C VAL A 141 19.36 -12.95 3.91
N THR A 142 20.53 -13.53 3.57
CA THR A 142 21.04 -14.78 4.15
C THR A 142 22.34 -14.62 4.93
N ASN A 143 22.97 -13.44 4.84
CA ASN A 143 24.25 -13.12 5.51
C ASN A 143 24.43 -11.60 5.64
N ASP A 144 25.48 -11.20 6.34
CA ASP A 144 25.78 -9.79 6.62
C ASP A 144 26.10 -8.98 5.35
N GLU A 145 26.80 -9.56 4.39
CA GLU A 145 27.15 -8.90 3.14
C GLU A 145 25.89 -8.57 2.32
N GLU A 146 24.95 -9.49 2.26
CA GLU A 146 23.65 -9.26 1.62
C GLU A 146 22.83 -8.21 2.35
N MET A 147 22.92 -8.11 3.70
CA MET A 147 22.27 -7.07 4.47
C MET A 147 22.80 -5.68 4.09
N VAL A 148 24.11 -5.53 4.01
CA VAL A 148 24.74 -4.27 3.56
C VAL A 148 24.32 -3.92 2.14
N ALA A 149 24.30 -4.90 1.24
CA ALA A 149 23.86 -4.69 -0.14
C ALA A 149 22.38 -4.28 -0.25
N ALA A 150 21.51 -4.91 0.56
CA ALA A 150 20.08 -4.57 0.62
C ALA A 150 19.86 -3.13 1.08
N PHE A 151 20.54 -2.70 2.16
CA PHE A 151 20.45 -1.31 2.64
C PHE A 151 20.96 -0.30 1.61
N SER A 152 22.05 -0.62 0.93
CA SER A 152 22.59 0.22 -0.16
C SER A 152 21.58 0.35 -1.31
N SER A 153 20.91 -0.74 -1.67
CA SER A 153 19.90 -0.77 -2.74
C SER A 153 18.61 -0.06 -2.36
N LEU A 154 18.24 -0.08 -1.07
CA LEU A 154 17.08 0.64 -0.53
C LEU A 154 17.28 2.17 -0.54
N GLY A 155 18.54 2.63 -0.47
CA GLY A 155 18.90 4.03 -0.66
C GLY A 155 18.10 4.99 0.22
N HIS A 156 17.39 5.93 -0.41
CA HIS A 156 16.59 6.94 0.31
C HIS A 156 15.46 6.36 1.16
N ALA A 157 14.94 5.17 0.83
CA ALA A 157 13.87 4.54 1.61
C ALA A 157 14.32 4.18 3.04
N VAL A 158 15.62 4.09 3.29
CA VAL A 158 16.18 3.83 4.64
C VAL A 158 15.81 4.96 5.61
N ALA A 159 15.73 6.20 5.14
CA ALA A 159 15.36 7.35 5.97
C ALA A 159 13.92 7.24 6.50
N ASP A 160 13.00 6.71 5.68
CA ASP A 160 11.60 6.47 6.06
C ASP A 160 11.46 5.23 6.95
N GLY A 161 12.43 4.33 6.93
CA GLY A 161 12.52 3.10 7.69
C GLY A 161 12.49 1.84 6.84
N VAL A 162 13.24 0.85 7.29
CA VAL A 162 13.30 -0.49 6.74
C VAL A 162 12.75 -1.47 7.76
N ILE A 163 11.79 -2.27 7.36
CA ILE A 163 11.35 -3.42 8.15
C ILE A 163 12.28 -4.60 7.85
N ILE A 164 12.88 -5.15 8.91
CA ILE A 164 13.54 -6.45 8.91
C ILE A 164 12.61 -7.45 9.57
N GLU A 165 12.37 -8.58 8.93
CA GLU A 165 11.48 -9.61 9.48
C GLU A 165 12.02 -11.02 9.22
N GLU A 166 11.68 -11.96 10.09
CA GLU A 166 12.01 -13.38 9.86
C GLU A 166 11.45 -13.85 8.53
N PHE A 167 12.23 -14.66 7.82
CA PHE A 167 11.76 -15.29 6.58
C PHE A 167 10.92 -16.51 6.93
N ILE A 168 9.62 -16.43 6.70
CA ILE A 168 8.70 -17.54 6.92
C ILE A 168 8.74 -18.46 5.69
N GLN A 169 9.00 -19.74 5.91
CA GLN A 169 8.90 -20.78 4.87
C GLN A 169 7.49 -21.36 4.85
N GLY A 170 6.89 -21.46 3.68
CA GLY A 170 5.56 -22.01 3.51
C GLY A 170 4.97 -21.69 2.15
N GLU A 171 3.76 -22.13 1.93
CA GLU A 171 2.95 -21.73 0.78
C GLU A 171 2.33 -20.36 1.03
N GLU A 172 2.30 -19.51 0.01
CA GLU A 172 1.79 -18.14 0.13
C GLU A 172 0.39 -18.03 -0.46
N PHE A 173 -0.52 -17.51 0.35
CA PHE A 173 -1.91 -17.26 -0.05
C PHE A 173 -2.29 -15.81 0.23
N SER A 174 -3.21 -15.25 -0.58
CA SER A 174 -3.95 -14.05 -0.21
C SER A 174 -5.41 -14.38 0.08
N LEU A 175 -6.00 -13.64 1.00
CA LEU A 175 -7.43 -13.61 1.27
C LEU A 175 -7.96 -12.22 0.96
N ASP A 176 -8.77 -12.11 -0.08
CA ASP A 176 -9.47 -10.88 -0.42
C ASP A 176 -10.90 -10.92 0.09
N THR A 177 -11.37 -9.84 0.70
CA THR A 177 -12.73 -9.77 1.26
C THR A 177 -13.49 -8.54 0.76
N PHE A 178 -14.79 -8.74 0.53
CA PHE A 178 -15.74 -7.64 0.35
C PHE A 178 -16.60 -7.53 1.60
N SER A 179 -16.49 -6.40 2.28
CA SER A 179 -17.19 -6.17 3.54
C SER A 179 -18.08 -4.92 3.47
N LEU A 180 -19.25 -5.00 4.08
CA LEU A 180 -20.17 -3.88 4.24
C LEU A 180 -20.69 -3.84 5.68
N ASN A 181 -20.53 -2.71 6.34
CA ASN A 181 -20.97 -2.52 7.74
C ASN A 181 -20.46 -3.62 8.69
N GLY A 182 -19.18 -3.99 8.55
CA GLY A 182 -18.53 -5.01 9.37
C GLY A 182 -18.90 -6.46 9.04
N LYS A 183 -19.71 -6.70 8.00
CA LYS A 183 -20.04 -8.05 7.53
C LYS A 183 -19.31 -8.38 6.25
N ILE A 184 -18.64 -9.53 6.21
CA ILE A 184 -18.05 -10.07 5.00
C ILE A 184 -19.19 -10.58 4.10
N LEU A 185 -19.30 -10.00 2.89
CA LEU A 185 -20.29 -10.37 1.87
C LEU A 185 -19.75 -11.39 0.87
N GLY A 186 -18.45 -11.41 0.69
CA GLY A 186 -17.76 -12.34 -0.20
C GLY A 186 -16.28 -12.35 0.11
N GLN A 187 -15.64 -13.47 -0.28
CA GLN A 187 -14.20 -13.64 -0.12
C GLN A 187 -13.64 -14.53 -1.21
N THR A 188 -12.36 -14.33 -1.55
CA THR A 188 -11.59 -15.21 -2.42
C THR A 188 -10.26 -15.53 -1.76
N ILE A 189 -9.77 -16.74 -1.97
CA ILE A 189 -8.43 -17.16 -1.56
C ILE A 189 -7.65 -17.45 -2.84
N ASN A 190 -6.48 -16.84 -2.96
CA ASN A 190 -5.57 -17.06 -4.08
C ASN A 190 -4.29 -17.70 -3.56
N HIS A 191 -3.83 -18.76 -4.21
CA HIS A 191 -2.54 -19.39 -3.97
C HIS A 191 -1.53 -18.84 -4.95
N TYR A 192 -0.38 -18.38 -4.47
CA TYR A 192 0.69 -17.87 -5.31
C TYR A 192 1.67 -18.98 -5.67
N TYR A 193 1.86 -19.19 -6.98
CA TYR A 193 2.86 -20.12 -7.50
C TYR A 193 3.42 -19.60 -8.83
N PRO A 194 4.70 -19.25 -8.89
CA PRO A 194 5.63 -19.09 -7.77
C PRO A 194 5.21 -18.00 -6.78
N THR A 195 5.86 -17.90 -5.65
CA THR A 195 5.60 -16.83 -4.69
C THR A 195 5.92 -15.45 -5.30
N PRO A 196 5.27 -14.35 -4.85
CA PRO A 196 5.57 -13.01 -5.35
C PRO A 196 7.05 -12.64 -5.28
N LEU A 197 7.75 -13.04 -4.21
CA LEU A 197 9.18 -12.78 -4.08
C LEU A 197 10.01 -13.54 -5.12
N GLU A 198 9.69 -14.81 -5.38
CA GLU A 198 10.35 -15.62 -6.41
C GLU A 198 10.08 -15.07 -7.81
N ALA A 199 8.85 -14.70 -8.12
CA ALA A 199 8.47 -14.12 -9.40
C ALA A 199 9.22 -12.81 -9.69
N MET A 200 9.41 -11.95 -8.67
CA MET A 200 10.16 -10.70 -8.80
C MET A 200 11.66 -10.91 -8.90
N SER A 201 12.18 -11.97 -8.28
CA SER A 201 13.62 -12.30 -8.32
C SER A 201 14.04 -13.01 -9.60
N ASN A 202 13.11 -13.66 -10.29
CA ASN A 202 13.35 -14.42 -11.52
C ASN A 202 12.35 -13.99 -12.60
N PRO A 203 12.51 -12.79 -13.18
CA PRO A 203 11.65 -12.36 -14.28
C PRO A 203 11.84 -13.28 -15.48
N TRP A 204 10.73 -13.73 -16.05
CA TRP A 204 10.67 -14.61 -17.25
C TRP A 204 11.19 -13.90 -18.50
#